data_37b8b58df576ad2249f61beeced8b6fe
#
_entry.id   37b8b58df576ad2249f61beeced8b6fe
#
_cell.length_a   1.000
_cell.length_b   1.000
_cell.length_c   1.000
_cell.angle_alpha   90.00
_cell.angle_beta   90.00
_cell.angle_gamma   90.00
#
_symmetry.space_group_name_H-M   'P 1'
#
loop_
_entity.id
_entity.type
_entity.pdbx_description
1 polymer ?
#
loop_
_entity_poly.entity_id
_entity_poly.type
_entity_poly.pdbx_seq_one_letter_code
_entity_poly.pdbx_strand_id
1 'polypeptide(L)'
;MSTTRHTITVWQNAGQRAMAMDILDEEPLAIRVQGQPYAVVMRTPGDELAHAAGFCLTEGLVDRPEDIVNLAACNTDDTNVVTVTLTPQRRDQIAGHLDRRGYISQTSCGLCGKTLIDEVMQHLQPVQSDVTIPLAAAEQCLRNLDQFQPLRRSSAASHAAALFDAELNPLVVMEDVGRHNALDKAVGRLFLDRRLDLAKVVVMSSRISYELVQKTVRARIPIILALSRPTRLALDLASRLGVSLAGAAKPAGLYIYCHPQRFVELR
;
A
#
# COMPACT_ATOMS: atom_id res chain seq x y z
N MET A 1 16.92 -11.86 2.26
CA MET A 1 15.85 -12.90 2.37
C MET A 1 14.77 -12.31 3.25
N SER A 2 13.51 -12.64 3.03
CA SER A 2 12.39 -12.01 3.76
C SER A 2 11.77 -12.95 4.80
N THR A 3 12.35 -14.13 4.99
CA THR A 3 11.97 -15.12 6.02
C THR A 3 13.20 -15.80 6.59
N THR A 4 13.15 -16.07 7.89
CA THR A 4 14.17 -16.83 8.62
C THR A 4 13.59 -18.14 9.13
N ARG A 5 14.32 -19.24 8.90
CA ARG A 5 13.91 -20.56 9.35
C ARG A 5 14.12 -20.72 10.85
N HIS A 6 13.05 -21.04 11.57
CA HIS A 6 13.07 -21.13 13.02
C HIS A 6 12.45 -22.46 13.49
N THR A 7 12.99 -23.02 14.61
CA THR A 7 12.40 -24.21 15.21
C THR A 7 11.34 -23.80 16.23
N ILE A 8 10.11 -24.21 16.00
CA ILE A 8 8.97 -23.98 16.88
C ILE A 8 8.54 -25.28 17.55
N THR A 9 7.83 -25.16 18.67
CA THR A 9 7.15 -26.28 19.30
C THR A 9 5.68 -26.27 18.92
N VAL A 10 5.23 -27.33 18.26
CA VAL A 10 3.81 -27.53 17.93
C VAL A 10 3.19 -28.39 19.01
N TRP A 11 2.13 -27.90 19.63
CA TRP A 11 1.30 -28.67 20.58
C TRP A 11 -0.02 -29.07 19.90
N GLN A 12 -0.31 -30.35 19.89
CA GLN A 12 -1.53 -30.95 19.34
C GLN A 12 -2.04 -32.01 20.31
N ASN A 13 -3.26 -32.51 20.09
CA ASN A 13 -3.93 -33.47 20.99
C ASN A 13 -3.09 -34.71 21.35
N ALA A 14 -2.09 -35.09 20.57
CA ALA A 14 -1.18 -36.18 20.78
C ALA A 14 0.14 -35.82 21.49
N GLY A 15 0.35 -34.55 21.93
CA GLY A 15 1.55 -34.11 22.62
C GLY A 15 2.28 -32.97 21.89
N GLN A 16 3.55 -32.81 22.24
CA GLN A 16 4.43 -31.75 21.69
C GLN A 16 5.42 -32.35 20.69
N ARG A 17 5.71 -31.58 19.63
CA ARG A 17 6.79 -31.88 18.68
C ARG A 17 7.50 -30.63 18.20
N ALA A 18 8.79 -30.72 17.96
CA ALA A 18 9.56 -29.68 17.29
C ALA A 18 9.27 -29.70 15.78
N MET A 19 9.13 -28.53 15.17
CA MET A 19 8.92 -28.36 13.72
C MET A 19 9.68 -27.12 13.26
N ALA A 20 10.35 -27.19 12.10
CA ALA A 20 10.95 -26.03 11.46
C ALA A 20 9.87 -25.27 10.68
N MET A 21 9.84 -23.94 10.83
CA MET A 21 8.89 -23.05 10.17
C MET A 21 9.62 -21.79 9.68
N ASP A 22 9.21 -21.26 8.54
CA ASP A 22 9.71 -20.00 8.04
C ASP A 22 8.93 -18.87 8.70
N ILE A 23 9.64 -17.99 9.41
CA ILE A 23 9.09 -16.83 10.10
C ILE A 23 9.40 -15.60 9.25
N LEU A 24 8.41 -14.74 9.02
CA LEU A 24 8.57 -13.50 8.27
C LEU A 24 9.48 -12.54 9.02
N ASP A 25 10.48 -12.00 8.32
CA ASP A 25 11.39 -11.02 8.90
C ASP A 25 10.70 -9.64 8.94
N GLU A 26 10.93 -8.94 10.04
CA GLU A 26 10.47 -7.57 10.27
C GLU A 26 11.64 -6.72 10.77
N GLU A 27 11.94 -5.64 10.05
CA GLU A 27 13.03 -4.73 10.36
C GLU A 27 12.59 -3.27 10.19
N PRO A 28 13.20 -2.34 10.93
CA PRO A 28 12.95 -0.92 10.72
C PRO A 28 13.52 -0.47 9.36
N LEU A 29 12.86 0.47 8.71
CA LEU A 29 13.38 1.25 7.59
C LEU A 29 13.27 2.73 7.94
N ALA A 30 14.40 3.41 8.06
CA ALA A 30 14.45 4.84 8.26
C ALA A 30 14.41 5.55 6.89
N ILE A 31 13.40 6.35 6.66
CA ILE A 31 13.27 7.19 5.48
C ILE A 31 13.73 8.60 5.86
N ARG A 32 14.80 9.07 5.20
CA ARG A 32 15.33 10.42 5.36
C ARG A 32 14.95 11.25 4.14
N VAL A 33 14.44 12.46 4.38
CA VAL A 33 14.12 13.43 3.33
C VAL A 33 14.99 14.65 3.52
N GLN A 34 15.71 15.05 2.49
CA GLN A 34 16.66 16.17 2.54
C GLN A 34 17.71 16.02 3.66
N GLY A 35 18.17 14.79 3.89
CA GLY A 35 19.15 14.47 4.93
C GLY A 35 18.59 14.42 6.35
N GLN A 36 17.33 14.81 6.58
CA GLN A 36 16.68 14.79 7.89
C GLN A 36 15.85 13.51 8.09
N PRO A 37 15.78 12.94 9.29
CA PRO A 37 14.86 11.85 9.61
C PRO A 37 13.42 12.29 9.33
N TYR A 38 12.68 11.48 8.58
CA TYR A 38 11.28 11.77 8.25
C TYR A 38 10.32 10.74 8.83
N ALA A 39 10.60 9.45 8.62
CA ALA A 39 9.79 8.35 9.15
C ALA A 39 10.67 7.13 9.45
N VAL A 40 10.20 6.30 10.39
CA VAL A 40 10.69 4.93 10.57
C VAL A 40 9.48 4.00 10.45
N VAL A 41 9.56 3.04 9.54
CA VAL A 41 8.50 2.06 9.30
C VAL A 41 9.03 0.66 9.56
N MET A 42 8.26 -0.16 10.27
CA MET A 42 8.56 -1.59 10.43
C MET A 42 8.09 -2.32 9.17
N ARG A 43 8.98 -3.00 8.49
CA ARG A 43 8.72 -3.60 7.17
C ARG A 43 9.37 -4.97 7.00
N THR A 44 8.89 -5.76 6.08
CA THR A 44 9.63 -6.92 5.58
C THR A 44 10.76 -6.45 4.67
N PRO A 45 12.01 -6.92 4.88
CA PRO A 45 13.17 -6.56 4.06
C PRO A 45 12.94 -6.79 2.55
N GLY A 46 13.55 -5.91 1.74
CA GLY A 46 13.47 -5.93 0.28
C GLY A 46 12.63 -4.77 -0.29
N ASP A 47 12.98 -4.39 -1.50
CA ASP A 47 12.34 -3.30 -2.26
C ASP A 47 12.37 -1.93 -1.55
N GLU A 48 13.42 -1.64 -0.78
CA GLU A 48 13.54 -0.44 0.06
C GLU A 48 13.40 0.86 -0.74
N LEU A 49 14.00 0.93 -1.93
CA LEU A 49 13.89 2.11 -2.79
C LEU A 49 12.46 2.30 -3.30
N ALA A 50 11.82 1.22 -3.73
CA ALA A 50 10.41 1.26 -4.13
C ALA A 50 9.53 1.64 -2.94
N HIS A 51 9.78 1.07 -1.76
CA HIS A 51 9.05 1.41 -0.54
C HIS A 51 9.16 2.91 -0.22
N ALA A 52 10.38 3.46 -0.19
CA ALA A 52 10.59 4.87 0.12
C ALA A 52 9.98 5.81 -0.94
N ALA A 53 10.10 5.48 -2.23
CA ALA A 53 9.49 6.26 -3.31
C ALA A 53 7.97 6.26 -3.23
N GLY A 54 7.37 5.09 -3.03
CA GLY A 54 5.91 4.95 -2.88
C GLY A 54 5.41 5.66 -1.63
N PHE A 55 6.10 5.52 -0.51
CA PHE A 55 5.83 6.28 0.71
C PHE A 55 5.84 7.79 0.44
N CYS A 56 6.88 8.31 -0.21
CA CYS A 56 6.96 9.73 -0.53
C CYS A 56 5.81 10.21 -1.42
N LEU A 57 5.40 9.42 -2.43
CA LEU A 57 4.27 9.76 -3.27
C LEU A 57 2.96 9.75 -2.49
N THR A 58 2.71 8.68 -1.74
CA THR A 58 1.44 8.47 -1.03
C THR A 58 1.27 9.42 0.17
N GLU A 59 2.39 9.89 0.74
CA GLU A 59 2.41 10.92 1.79
C GLU A 59 2.43 12.36 1.23
N GLY A 60 2.48 12.54 -0.10
CA GLY A 60 2.42 13.87 -0.73
C GLY A 60 3.74 14.62 -0.78
N LEU A 61 4.86 13.96 -0.53
CA LEU A 61 6.18 14.56 -0.63
C LEU A 61 6.63 14.75 -2.08
N VAL A 62 6.18 13.88 -2.98
CA VAL A 62 6.41 13.96 -4.41
C VAL A 62 5.11 13.74 -5.17
N ASP A 63 5.02 14.22 -6.41
CA ASP A 63 3.89 14.00 -7.31
C ASP A 63 4.32 13.21 -8.56
N ARG A 64 5.59 13.29 -8.93
CA ARG A 64 6.17 12.65 -10.13
C ARG A 64 7.62 12.23 -9.88
N PRO A 65 8.15 11.25 -10.63
CA PRO A 65 9.52 10.77 -10.44
C PRO A 65 10.58 11.87 -10.55
N GLU A 66 10.34 12.88 -11.38
CA GLU A 66 11.23 14.04 -11.59
C GLU A 66 11.39 14.92 -10.35
N ASP A 67 10.51 14.83 -9.37
CA ASP A 67 10.62 15.55 -8.10
C ASP A 67 11.78 15.02 -7.24
N ILE A 68 12.27 13.80 -7.55
CA ILE A 68 13.38 13.14 -6.85
C ILE A 68 14.67 13.33 -7.63
N VAL A 69 15.64 14.02 -7.02
CA VAL A 69 17.01 14.16 -7.57
C VAL A 69 17.84 12.92 -7.29
N ASN A 70 17.72 12.37 -6.07
CA ASN A 70 18.44 11.19 -5.66
C ASN A 70 17.61 10.34 -4.70
N LEU A 71 17.66 9.04 -4.91
CA LEU A 71 17.04 8.02 -4.08
C LEU A 71 18.09 6.93 -3.85
N ALA A 72 18.60 6.82 -2.65
CA ALA A 72 19.70 5.89 -2.35
C ALA A 72 19.47 5.16 -1.03
N ALA A 73 19.68 3.85 -1.04
CA ALA A 73 19.86 3.07 0.18
C ALA A 73 21.28 3.28 0.71
N CYS A 74 21.45 3.35 2.01
CA CYS A 74 22.76 3.41 2.63
C CYS A 74 23.43 2.02 2.49
N ASN A 75 24.60 1.98 1.79
CA ASN A 75 25.34 0.75 1.51
C ASN A 75 26.34 0.37 2.60
N THR A 76 26.30 1.01 3.76
CA THR A 76 27.06 0.60 4.94
C THR A 76 26.34 -0.56 5.64
N ASP A 77 26.95 -1.17 6.65
CA ASP A 77 26.41 -2.32 7.39
C ASP A 77 24.98 -2.15 7.93
N ASP A 78 24.46 -0.93 7.86
CA ASP A 78 23.06 -0.58 8.19
C ASP A 78 22.24 -0.33 6.91
N THR A 79 21.73 -1.40 6.30
CA THR A 79 20.91 -1.35 5.07
C THR A 79 19.51 -0.77 5.28
N ASN A 80 19.18 -0.37 6.50
CA ASN A 80 17.82 0.04 6.91
C ASN A 80 17.56 1.55 6.78
N VAL A 81 18.35 2.25 5.96
CA VAL A 81 18.18 3.69 5.72
C VAL A 81 18.07 3.98 4.24
N VAL A 82 17.01 4.68 3.84
CA VAL A 82 16.88 5.27 2.49
C VAL A 82 16.84 6.78 2.60
N THR A 83 17.66 7.44 1.79
CA THR A 83 17.68 8.89 1.67
C THR A 83 17.03 9.33 0.37
N VAL A 84 16.09 10.27 0.47
CA VAL A 84 15.37 10.89 -0.63
C VAL A 84 15.79 12.36 -0.71
N THR A 85 16.36 12.76 -1.83
CA THR A 85 16.69 14.16 -2.11
C THR A 85 15.73 14.68 -3.16
N LEU A 86 15.02 15.74 -2.83
CA LEU A 86 14.03 16.38 -3.71
C LEU A 86 14.67 17.48 -4.53
N THR A 87 14.05 17.82 -5.65
CA THR A 87 14.41 19.02 -6.40
C THR A 87 14.20 20.28 -5.55
N PRO A 88 14.96 21.37 -5.77
CA PRO A 88 14.76 22.63 -5.05
C PRO A 88 13.32 23.14 -5.15
N GLN A 89 12.74 23.09 -6.36
CA GLN A 89 11.36 23.49 -6.59
C GLN A 89 10.37 22.70 -5.75
N ARG A 90 10.52 21.35 -5.71
CA ARG A 90 9.62 20.49 -4.92
C ARG A 90 9.78 20.72 -3.43
N ARG A 91 11.00 20.82 -2.94
CA ARG A 91 11.29 21.13 -1.53
C ARG A 91 10.59 22.40 -1.07
N ASP A 92 10.67 23.49 -1.88
CA ASP A 92 10.08 24.77 -1.55
C ASP A 92 8.53 24.69 -1.53
N GLN A 93 7.94 23.90 -2.43
CA GLN A 93 6.48 23.67 -2.46
C GLN A 93 5.96 22.93 -1.21
N ILE A 94 6.76 22.02 -0.64
CA ILE A 94 6.34 21.20 0.51
C ILE A 94 6.97 21.64 1.84
N ALA A 95 7.67 22.79 1.88
CA ALA A 95 8.37 23.27 3.08
C ALA A 95 7.45 23.28 4.33
N GLY A 96 6.23 23.82 4.20
CA GLY A 96 5.25 23.80 5.28
C GLY A 96 4.74 22.39 5.66
N HIS A 97 4.93 21.40 4.80
CA HIS A 97 4.60 19.99 5.06
C HIS A 97 5.72 19.29 5.85
N LEU A 98 6.97 19.62 5.52
CA LEU A 98 8.14 19.11 6.23
C LEU A 98 8.21 19.62 7.67
N ASP A 99 7.87 20.89 7.89
CA ASP A 99 7.90 21.52 9.21
C ASP A 99 6.82 20.99 10.16
N ARG A 100 5.65 20.58 9.65
CA ARG A 100 4.51 20.14 10.47
C ARG A 100 4.65 18.72 11.02
N ARG A 101 5.53 17.88 10.48
CA ARG A 101 5.56 16.43 10.78
C ARG A 101 6.52 15.97 11.85
N GLY A 102 7.30 16.85 12.48
CA GLY A 102 8.14 16.48 13.63
C GLY A 102 7.38 15.91 14.84
N TYR A 103 6.04 15.81 14.79
CA TYR A 103 5.18 15.41 15.91
C TYR A 103 4.19 14.29 15.63
N ILE A 104 4.15 13.69 14.43
CA ILE A 104 3.15 12.65 14.14
C ILE A 104 3.85 11.29 14.05
N SER A 105 3.84 10.58 15.19
CA SER A 105 4.10 9.14 15.20
C SER A 105 2.99 8.43 14.42
N GLN A 106 3.35 7.68 13.38
CA GLN A 106 2.42 6.92 12.53
C GLN A 106 1.95 5.60 13.16
N THR A 107 1.84 5.55 14.46
CA THR A 107 1.15 4.45 15.12
C THR A 107 -0.31 4.80 15.29
N SER A 108 -1.16 3.88 15.03
CA SER A 108 -2.63 3.86 14.90
C SER A 108 -3.47 4.52 16.00
N CYS A 109 -2.92 5.35 16.85
CA CYS A 109 -3.59 5.97 17.99
C CYS A 109 -3.13 7.42 18.15
N GLY A 110 -3.78 8.38 17.49
CA GLY A 110 -3.45 9.74 17.84
C GLY A 110 -4.09 10.88 17.05
N LEU A 111 -4.77 10.60 15.98
CA LEU A 111 -5.46 11.62 15.21
C LEU A 111 -6.95 11.54 15.47
N CYS A 112 -7.35 12.11 16.59
CA CYS A 112 -8.76 12.25 16.97
C CYS A 112 -9.23 13.63 16.53
N GLY A 113 -10.09 13.70 15.51
CA GLY A 113 -10.83 14.91 15.25
C GLY A 113 -11.30 15.05 13.78
N LYS A 114 -12.53 15.48 13.64
CA LYS A 114 -13.18 15.84 12.38
C LYS A 114 -12.36 16.85 11.57
N THR A 115 -11.67 17.76 12.24
CA THR A 115 -10.81 18.81 11.67
C THR A 115 -9.62 18.26 10.88
N LEU A 116 -9.02 17.18 11.36
CA LEU A 116 -7.87 16.59 10.69
C LEU A 116 -8.24 15.81 9.43
N ILE A 117 -9.40 15.16 9.44
CA ILE A 117 -9.95 14.48 8.26
C ILE A 117 -10.24 15.52 7.17
N ASP A 118 -10.82 16.67 7.56
CA ASP A 118 -11.10 17.75 6.62
C ASP A 118 -9.80 18.37 6.07
N GLU A 119 -8.74 18.48 6.87
CA GLU A 119 -7.41 18.93 6.42
C GLU A 119 -6.78 17.93 5.42
N VAL A 120 -6.84 16.63 5.72
CA VAL A 120 -6.35 15.58 4.80
C VAL A 120 -7.13 15.63 3.49
N MET A 121 -8.43 15.84 3.56
CA MET A 121 -9.29 15.92 2.37
C MET A 121 -9.04 17.17 1.52
N GLN A 122 -8.65 18.30 2.10
CA GLN A 122 -8.33 19.53 1.35
C GLN A 122 -7.15 19.38 0.40
N HIS A 123 -6.25 18.43 0.66
CA HIS A 123 -5.05 18.18 -0.14
C HIS A 123 -5.18 17.04 -1.15
N LEU A 124 -6.33 16.33 -1.18
CA LEU A 124 -6.59 15.23 -2.10
C LEU A 124 -7.52 15.67 -3.22
N GLN A 125 -7.14 15.36 -4.46
CA GLN A 125 -7.98 15.60 -5.62
C GLN A 125 -8.78 14.33 -5.94
N PRO A 126 -10.08 14.42 -6.26
CA PRO A 126 -10.87 13.29 -6.70
C PRO A 126 -10.26 12.57 -7.90
N VAL A 127 -10.34 11.25 -7.90
CA VAL A 127 -9.89 10.42 -9.01
C VAL A 127 -10.97 10.41 -10.09
N GLN A 128 -10.67 11.02 -11.22
CA GLN A 128 -11.51 10.98 -12.40
C GLN A 128 -11.06 9.84 -13.32
N SER A 129 -11.96 8.93 -13.64
CA SER A 129 -11.66 7.80 -14.53
C SER A 129 -12.96 7.17 -15.04
N ASP A 130 -12.99 6.87 -16.32
CA ASP A 130 -14.09 6.17 -17.00
C ASP A 130 -13.81 4.65 -17.12
N VAL A 131 -12.74 4.16 -16.48
CA VAL A 131 -12.40 2.74 -16.51
C VAL A 131 -13.53 1.90 -15.93
N THR A 132 -13.87 0.83 -16.61
CA THR A 132 -14.81 -0.19 -16.15
C THR A 132 -14.16 -1.56 -16.21
N ILE A 133 -14.53 -2.43 -15.28
CA ILE A 133 -14.03 -3.80 -15.23
C ILE A 133 -15.19 -4.78 -15.10
N PRO A 134 -15.09 -5.99 -15.73
CA PRO A 134 -16.11 -7.02 -15.57
C PRO A 134 -16.18 -7.53 -14.13
N LEU A 135 -17.40 -7.68 -13.59
CA LEU A 135 -17.64 -8.20 -12.23
C LEU A 135 -16.97 -9.57 -12.00
N ALA A 136 -17.10 -10.50 -12.95
CA ALA A 136 -16.51 -11.83 -12.85
C ALA A 136 -14.98 -11.78 -12.84
N ALA A 137 -14.37 -10.88 -13.61
CA ALA A 137 -12.92 -10.72 -13.65
C ALA A 137 -12.39 -10.04 -12.36
N ALA A 138 -13.12 -9.06 -11.82
CA ALA A 138 -12.79 -8.46 -10.52
C ALA A 138 -12.83 -9.50 -9.38
N GLU A 139 -13.83 -10.36 -9.37
CA GLU A 139 -13.90 -11.48 -8.41
C GLU A 139 -12.75 -12.47 -8.60
N GLN A 140 -12.37 -12.76 -9.84
CA GLN A 140 -11.25 -13.65 -10.14
C GLN A 140 -9.91 -13.09 -9.66
N CYS A 141 -9.67 -11.76 -9.77
CA CYS A 141 -8.49 -11.10 -9.22
C CYS A 141 -8.38 -11.32 -7.72
N LEU A 142 -9.49 -11.22 -6.99
CA LEU A 142 -9.51 -11.49 -5.53
C LEU A 142 -9.22 -12.96 -5.23
N ARG A 143 -9.81 -13.89 -5.97
CA ARG A 143 -9.58 -15.33 -5.77
C ARG A 143 -8.16 -15.76 -6.08
N ASN A 144 -7.52 -15.14 -7.06
CA ASN A 144 -6.18 -15.50 -7.51
C ASN A 144 -5.07 -14.80 -6.72
N LEU A 145 -5.38 -13.88 -5.82
CA LEU A 145 -4.36 -13.09 -5.12
C LEU A 145 -3.34 -13.98 -4.39
N ASP A 146 -3.77 -15.08 -3.79
CA ASP A 146 -2.91 -16.01 -3.06
C ASP A 146 -1.83 -16.67 -3.92
N GLN A 147 -2.07 -16.81 -5.23
CA GLN A 147 -1.09 -17.36 -6.19
C GLN A 147 0.14 -16.45 -6.32
N PHE A 148 -0.01 -15.17 -6.03
CA PHE A 148 1.05 -14.17 -6.08
C PHE A 148 1.67 -13.86 -4.72
N GLN A 149 1.35 -14.65 -3.67
CA GLN A 149 1.81 -14.41 -2.30
C GLN A 149 2.77 -15.50 -1.78
N PRO A 150 4.01 -15.59 -2.29
CA PRO A 150 4.98 -16.57 -1.82
C PRO A 150 5.32 -16.42 -0.32
N LEU A 151 5.44 -15.19 0.20
CA LEU A 151 5.74 -14.96 1.61
C LEU A 151 4.58 -15.39 2.51
N ARG A 152 3.34 -15.13 2.09
CA ARG A 152 2.17 -15.60 2.82
C ARG A 152 2.08 -17.12 2.85
N ARG A 153 2.38 -17.77 1.72
CA ARG A 153 2.36 -19.25 1.67
C ARG A 153 3.40 -19.89 2.57
N SER A 154 4.58 -19.28 2.74
CA SER A 154 5.64 -19.78 3.61
C SER A 154 5.45 -19.43 5.08
N SER A 155 5.05 -18.19 5.39
CA SER A 155 5.02 -17.64 6.76
C SER A 155 3.61 -17.43 7.33
N ALA A 156 2.58 -17.34 6.48
CA ALA A 156 1.20 -16.95 6.81
C ALA A 156 1.07 -15.54 7.46
N ALA A 157 2.12 -14.71 7.42
CA ALA A 157 2.22 -13.47 8.19
C ALA A 157 2.25 -12.19 7.34
N SER A 158 2.30 -12.29 6.00
CA SER A 158 2.34 -11.11 5.12
C SER A 158 0.97 -10.63 4.68
N HIS A 159 0.92 -9.35 4.34
CA HIS A 159 -0.12 -8.73 3.53
C HIS A 159 0.38 -8.52 2.10
N ALA A 160 -0.56 -8.40 1.15
CA ALA A 160 -0.24 -8.11 -0.24
C ALA A 160 -1.04 -6.94 -0.78
N ALA A 161 -0.40 -6.21 -1.71
CA ALA A 161 -1.02 -5.28 -2.62
C ALA A 161 -0.59 -5.62 -4.05
N ALA A 162 -1.57 -5.86 -4.93
CA ALA A 162 -1.35 -6.16 -6.34
C ALA A 162 -1.98 -5.05 -7.19
N LEU A 163 -1.22 -4.49 -8.13
CA LEU A 163 -1.69 -3.46 -9.05
C LEU A 163 -1.90 -4.08 -10.43
N PHE A 164 -3.02 -3.74 -11.05
CA PHE A 164 -3.46 -4.23 -12.34
C PHE A 164 -3.76 -3.07 -13.28
N ASP A 165 -3.62 -3.31 -14.58
CA ASP A 165 -4.07 -2.40 -15.63
C ASP A 165 -5.61 -2.44 -15.83
N ALA A 166 -6.11 -1.77 -16.87
CA ALA A 166 -7.54 -1.72 -17.19
C ALA A 166 -8.09 -3.07 -17.69
N GLU A 167 -7.26 -3.90 -18.29
CA GLU A 167 -7.57 -5.24 -18.78
C GLU A 167 -7.40 -6.31 -17.69
N LEU A 168 -7.06 -5.89 -16.46
CA LEU A 168 -6.79 -6.75 -15.31
C LEU A 168 -5.56 -7.66 -15.47
N ASN A 169 -4.58 -7.24 -16.29
CA ASN A 169 -3.26 -7.86 -16.29
C ASN A 169 -2.47 -7.38 -15.07
N PRO A 170 -1.78 -8.28 -14.34
CA PRO A 170 -0.98 -7.89 -13.19
C PRO A 170 0.25 -7.07 -13.63
N LEU A 171 0.42 -5.90 -13.05
CA LEU A 171 1.59 -5.03 -13.28
C LEU A 171 2.68 -5.28 -12.24
N VAL A 172 2.29 -5.43 -10.98
CA VAL A 172 3.18 -5.70 -9.85
C VAL A 172 2.39 -6.26 -8.68
N VAL A 173 3.02 -7.16 -7.92
CA VAL A 173 2.51 -7.64 -6.63
C VAL A 173 3.62 -7.53 -5.61
N MET A 174 3.32 -6.92 -4.47
CA MET A 174 4.25 -6.75 -3.35
C MET A 174 3.64 -7.29 -2.07
N GLU A 175 4.48 -7.95 -1.28
CA GLU A 175 4.13 -8.44 0.05
C GLU A 175 4.94 -7.72 1.12
N ASP A 176 4.33 -7.54 2.28
CA ASP A 176 4.97 -6.97 3.46
C ASP A 176 4.22 -7.40 4.73
N VAL A 177 4.87 -7.37 5.89
CA VAL A 177 4.21 -7.53 7.20
C VAL A 177 3.13 -6.46 7.40
N GLY A 178 3.36 -5.26 6.89
CA GLY A 178 2.46 -4.12 6.94
C GLY A 178 1.65 -3.94 5.65
N ARG A 179 0.32 -3.91 5.74
CA ARG A 179 -0.55 -3.67 4.57
C ARG A 179 -0.29 -2.32 3.87
N HIS A 180 0.08 -1.27 4.63
CA HIS A 180 0.44 0.03 4.09
C HIS A 180 1.74 -0.03 3.32
N ASN A 181 2.74 -0.73 3.86
CA ASN A 181 4.03 -0.94 3.22
C ASN A 181 3.91 -1.75 1.92
N ALA A 182 3.07 -2.80 1.92
CA ALA A 182 2.81 -3.58 0.70
C ALA A 182 2.27 -2.68 -0.43
N LEU A 183 1.34 -1.76 -0.09
CA LEU A 183 0.82 -0.79 -1.06
C LEU A 183 1.89 0.22 -1.48
N ASP A 184 2.64 0.77 -0.53
CA ASP A 184 3.71 1.72 -0.84
C ASP A 184 4.79 1.08 -1.74
N LYS A 185 5.22 -0.15 -1.45
CA LYS A 185 6.14 -0.90 -2.32
C LYS A 185 5.61 -1.07 -3.74
N ALA A 186 4.33 -1.48 -3.88
CA ALA A 186 3.72 -1.70 -5.19
C ALA A 186 3.59 -0.40 -5.99
N VAL A 187 3.09 0.66 -5.36
CA VAL A 187 2.98 1.99 -5.96
C VAL A 187 4.35 2.53 -6.33
N GLY A 188 5.31 2.45 -5.41
CA GLY A 188 6.66 2.95 -5.62
C GLY A 188 7.43 2.22 -6.71
N ARG A 189 7.21 0.91 -6.89
CA ARG A 189 7.80 0.16 -8.00
C ARG A 189 7.33 0.73 -9.34
N LEU A 190 6.02 0.84 -9.54
CA LEU A 190 5.49 1.40 -10.79
C LEU A 190 5.81 2.89 -10.97
N PHE A 191 5.90 3.63 -9.87
CA PHE A 191 6.29 5.04 -9.90
C PHE A 191 7.74 5.21 -10.41
N LEU A 192 8.68 4.44 -9.88
CA LEU A 192 10.08 4.45 -10.35
C LEU A 192 10.22 3.94 -11.79
N ASP A 193 9.42 2.95 -12.17
CA ASP A 193 9.39 2.40 -13.52
C ASP A 193 8.63 3.30 -14.52
N ARG A 194 8.08 4.46 -14.09
CA ARG A 194 7.26 5.40 -14.89
C ARG A 194 6.04 4.74 -15.52
N ARG A 195 5.43 3.79 -14.82
CA ARG A 195 4.28 2.98 -15.27
C ARG A 195 3.08 3.06 -14.34
N LEU A 196 3.11 3.96 -13.36
CA LEU A 196 2.04 4.07 -12.38
C LEU A 196 0.71 4.49 -13.01
N ASP A 197 0.73 5.25 -14.09
CA ASP A 197 -0.44 5.65 -14.86
C ASP A 197 -1.21 4.48 -15.49
N LEU A 198 -0.55 3.34 -15.70
CA LEU A 198 -1.18 2.11 -16.17
C LEU A 198 -2.04 1.45 -15.09
N ALA A 199 -1.74 1.67 -13.81
CA ALA A 199 -2.46 1.05 -12.70
C ALA A 199 -3.89 1.60 -12.59
N LYS A 200 -4.88 0.72 -12.73
CA LYS A 200 -6.32 1.07 -12.64
C LYS A 200 -7.01 0.37 -11.49
N VAL A 201 -6.48 -0.74 -11.04
CA VAL A 201 -7.06 -1.54 -9.97
C VAL A 201 -5.98 -1.91 -8.97
N VAL A 202 -6.27 -1.74 -7.69
CA VAL A 202 -5.48 -2.32 -6.60
C VAL A 202 -6.28 -3.43 -5.92
N VAL A 203 -5.66 -4.59 -5.76
CA VAL A 203 -6.21 -5.74 -5.03
C VAL A 203 -5.44 -5.92 -3.74
N MET A 204 -6.12 -5.94 -2.60
CA MET A 204 -5.51 -6.00 -1.28
C MET A 204 -5.96 -7.21 -0.48
N SER A 205 -5.03 -7.86 0.21
CA SER A 205 -5.33 -8.98 1.11
C SER A 205 -5.94 -8.54 2.45
N SER A 206 -5.87 -7.26 2.78
CA SER A 206 -6.20 -6.68 4.07
C SER A 206 -7.59 -6.05 4.13
N ARG A 207 -7.97 -5.56 5.33
CA ARG A 207 -9.05 -4.57 5.48
C ARG A 207 -8.65 -3.26 4.82
N ILE A 208 -9.64 -2.47 4.38
CA ILE A 208 -9.40 -1.14 3.84
C ILE A 208 -9.63 -0.09 4.93
N SER A 209 -8.56 0.59 5.33
CA SER A 209 -8.59 1.78 6.20
C SER A 209 -8.65 3.06 5.36
N TYR A 210 -8.93 4.20 6.01
CA TYR A 210 -8.91 5.50 5.34
C TYR A 210 -7.55 5.81 4.72
N GLU A 211 -6.46 5.43 5.39
CA GLU A 211 -5.08 5.63 4.92
C GLU A 211 -4.81 4.89 3.61
N LEU A 212 -5.32 3.65 3.47
CA LEU A 212 -5.19 2.91 2.22
C LEU A 212 -5.96 3.56 1.08
N VAL A 213 -7.14 4.13 1.36
CA VAL A 213 -7.88 4.93 0.37
C VAL A 213 -7.10 6.19 0.02
N GLN A 214 -6.58 6.93 1.02
CA GLN A 214 -5.76 8.11 0.81
C GLN A 214 -4.55 7.81 -0.10
N LYS A 215 -3.80 6.75 0.21
CA LYS A 215 -2.65 6.30 -0.58
C LYS A 215 -3.04 5.94 -2.02
N THR A 216 -4.17 5.25 -2.18
CA THR A 216 -4.70 4.88 -3.50
C THR A 216 -5.11 6.11 -4.32
N VAL A 217 -5.76 7.09 -3.68
CA VAL A 217 -6.11 8.38 -4.31
C VAL A 217 -4.87 9.15 -4.74
N ARG A 218 -3.83 9.20 -3.89
CA ARG A 218 -2.53 9.80 -4.23
C ARG A 218 -1.87 9.12 -5.43
N ALA A 219 -2.00 7.80 -5.54
CA ALA A 219 -1.53 7.03 -6.70
C ALA A 219 -2.48 7.13 -7.91
N ARG A 220 -3.62 7.86 -7.81
CA ARG A 220 -4.65 8.04 -8.85
C ARG A 220 -5.25 6.72 -9.37
N ILE A 221 -5.33 5.70 -8.53
CA ILE A 221 -5.92 4.41 -8.87
C ILE A 221 -7.43 4.45 -8.58
N PRO A 222 -8.30 4.22 -9.59
CA PRO A 222 -9.74 4.44 -9.44
C PRO A 222 -10.51 3.31 -8.76
N ILE A 223 -9.95 2.09 -8.65
CA ILE A 223 -10.67 0.92 -8.13
C ILE A 223 -9.84 0.21 -7.06
N ILE A 224 -10.47 -0.05 -5.91
CA ILE A 224 -9.94 -0.90 -4.83
C ILE A 224 -10.79 -2.16 -4.72
N LEU A 225 -10.13 -3.31 -4.80
CA LEU A 225 -10.67 -4.62 -4.47
C LEU A 225 -10.00 -5.15 -3.21
N ALA A 226 -10.74 -5.77 -2.29
CA ALA A 226 -10.17 -6.28 -1.05
C ALA A 226 -10.75 -7.65 -0.65
N LEU A 227 -9.93 -8.51 -0.04
CA LEU A 227 -10.39 -9.75 0.56
C LEU A 227 -11.22 -9.54 1.82
N SER A 228 -11.13 -8.35 2.42
CA SER A 228 -11.84 -7.98 3.64
C SER A 228 -12.66 -6.69 3.45
N ARG A 229 -13.32 -6.25 4.52
CA ARG A 229 -14.26 -5.12 4.48
C ARG A 229 -13.59 -3.79 4.74
N PRO A 230 -14.14 -2.66 4.22
CA PRO A 230 -13.69 -1.32 4.57
C PRO A 230 -14.19 -0.89 5.96
N THR A 231 -13.48 0.09 6.54
CA THR A 231 -14.01 0.88 7.65
C THR A 231 -15.00 1.92 7.13
N ARG A 232 -15.87 2.43 8.01
CA ARG A 232 -16.80 3.49 7.62
C ARG A 232 -16.08 4.72 7.05
N LEU A 233 -15.03 5.16 7.72
CA LEU A 233 -14.26 6.32 7.28
C LEU A 233 -13.60 6.09 5.90
N ALA A 234 -13.10 4.88 5.63
CA ALA A 234 -12.57 4.51 4.32
C ALA A 234 -13.65 4.59 3.23
N LEU A 235 -14.87 4.13 3.53
CA LEU A 235 -16.00 4.22 2.61
C LEU A 235 -16.41 5.67 2.32
N ASP A 236 -16.53 6.49 3.36
CA ASP A 236 -16.89 7.90 3.22
C ASP A 236 -15.84 8.65 2.38
N LEU A 237 -14.55 8.37 2.59
CA LEU A 237 -13.43 8.95 1.83
C LEU A 237 -13.46 8.50 0.36
N ALA A 238 -13.57 7.19 0.11
CA ALA A 238 -13.62 6.64 -1.25
C ALA A 238 -14.79 7.20 -2.05
N SER A 239 -15.98 7.32 -1.41
CA SER A 239 -17.17 7.90 -2.04
C SER A 239 -16.97 9.35 -2.46
N ARG A 240 -16.33 10.17 -1.61
CA ARG A 240 -16.07 11.59 -1.90
C ARG A 240 -14.97 11.81 -2.94
N LEU A 241 -13.99 10.92 -2.97
CA LEU A 241 -12.81 11.05 -3.84
C LEU A 241 -12.91 10.24 -5.14
N GLY A 242 -14.10 9.71 -5.47
CA GLY A 242 -14.33 9.05 -6.75
C GLY A 242 -13.66 7.71 -6.92
N VAL A 243 -13.33 7.00 -5.82
CA VAL A 243 -12.73 5.66 -5.87
C VAL A 243 -13.80 4.60 -5.67
N SER A 244 -13.90 3.65 -6.60
CA SER A 244 -14.76 2.47 -6.45
C SER A 244 -14.16 1.51 -5.43
N LEU A 245 -14.99 1.04 -4.51
CA LEU A 245 -14.58 0.15 -3.44
C LEU A 245 -15.44 -1.11 -3.45
N ALA A 246 -14.80 -2.26 -3.62
CA ALA A 246 -15.47 -3.54 -3.54
C ALA A 246 -14.67 -4.55 -2.70
N GLY A 247 -15.37 -5.51 -2.13
CA GLY A 247 -14.78 -6.58 -1.32
C GLY A 247 -15.40 -7.93 -1.62
N ALA A 248 -14.64 -8.99 -1.32
CA ALA A 248 -15.09 -10.36 -1.52
C ALA A 248 -16.35 -10.66 -0.71
N ALA A 249 -17.38 -11.18 -1.35
CA ALA A 249 -18.55 -11.76 -0.71
C ALA A 249 -18.37 -13.26 -0.51
N LYS A 250 -18.96 -13.81 0.52
CA LYS A 250 -18.95 -15.24 0.79
C LYS A 250 -20.35 -15.82 0.59
N PRO A 251 -20.52 -16.97 -0.06
CA PRO A 251 -19.47 -17.88 -0.56
C PRO A 251 -18.82 -17.42 -1.88
N ALA A 252 -19.44 -16.53 -2.64
CA ALA A 252 -18.96 -16.02 -3.93
C ALA A 252 -19.54 -14.62 -4.22
N GLY A 253 -18.91 -13.86 -5.13
CA GLY A 253 -19.35 -12.54 -5.57
C GLY A 253 -18.62 -11.38 -4.90
N LEU A 254 -19.16 -10.18 -5.09
CA LEU A 254 -18.59 -8.93 -4.59
C LEU A 254 -19.63 -8.13 -3.80
N TYR A 255 -19.19 -7.55 -2.68
CA TYR A 255 -19.88 -6.42 -2.06
C TYR A 255 -19.33 -5.13 -2.69
N ILE A 256 -20.14 -4.40 -3.43
CA ILE A 256 -19.77 -3.10 -3.99
C ILE A 256 -20.26 -2.02 -3.01
N TYR A 257 -19.33 -1.27 -2.43
CA TYR A 257 -19.63 -0.31 -1.38
C TYR A 257 -19.91 1.10 -1.92
N CYS A 258 -19.21 1.50 -2.99
CA CYS A 258 -19.43 2.79 -3.65
C CYS A 258 -18.97 2.76 -5.12
N HIS A 259 -19.46 3.71 -5.91
CA HIS A 259 -19.20 3.88 -7.34
C HIS A 259 -19.38 2.59 -8.15
N PRO A 260 -20.59 1.96 -8.12
CA PRO A 260 -20.86 0.68 -8.79
C PRO A 260 -20.77 0.75 -10.32
N GLN A 261 -20.84 1.94 -10.92
CA GLN A 261 -20.82 2.14 -12.37
C GLN A 261 -19.52 1.66 -13.04
N ARG A 262 -18.44 1.44 -12.28
CA ARG A 262 -17.20 0.88 -12.81
C ARG A 262 -17.17 -0.65 -12.85
N PHE A 263 -18.21 -1.30 -12.37
CA PHE A 263 -18.34 -2.75 -12.41
C PHE A 263 -19.45 -3.11 -13.39
N VAL A 264 -19.10 -3.83 -14.46
CA VAL A 264 -20.04 -4.16 -15.54
C VAL A 264 -20.25 -5.66 -15.65
N GLU A 265 -21.46 -6.08 -16.00
CA GLU A 265 -21.73 -7.45 -16.43
C GLU A 265 -21.30 -7.59 -17.89
N LEU A 266 -20.52 -8.63 -18.18
CA LEU A 266 -20.30 -9.03 -19.58
C LEU A 266 -21.63 -9.60 -20.09
N ARG A 267 -22.21 -8.98 -21.09
CA ARG A 267 -23.39 -9.48 -21.81
C ARG A 267 -23.01 -10.66 -22.70
#